data_e74c883ff6a27a2af68c66b94c163ba7
#
_entry.id   e74c883ff6a27a2af68c66b94c163ba7
#
_cell.length_a   1.000
_cell.length_b   1.000
_cell.length_c   1.000
_cell.angle_alpha   90.00
_cell.angle_beta   90.00
_cell.angle_gamma   90.00
#
_symmetry.space_group_name_H-M   'P 1'
#
loop_
_entity.id
_entity.type
_entity.pdbx_description
1 polymer ?
#
loop_
_entity_poly.entity_id
_entity_poly.type
_entity_poly.pdbx_seq_one_letter_code
_entity_poly.pdbx_strand_id
1 'polypeptide(L)'
;MTARLAAALSFLTAGAALAQAPSPVATVQYSCAQGKTLAAEYFDGPTRTAPGGRPIPGGRVVLTLADGKKLTLPQTLSGSGIRYANEGETFVFWSKGDTAFVEEGANQTVTYKDCVGRKK
;
A
#
# COMPACT_ATOMS: atom_id res chain seq x y z
N MET A 1 -31.55 54.79 28.76
CA MET A 1 -31.33 54.27 27.40
C MET A 1 -30.11 53.36 27.42
N THR A 2 -30.34 52.11 27.37
CA THR A 2 -29.27 51.09 27.35
C THR A 2 -29.00 50.70 25.89
N ALA A 3 -27.81 51.09 25.41
CA ALA A 3 -27.33 50.60 24.10
C ALA A 3 -26.89 49.12 24.24
N ARG A 4 -27.58 48.24 23.58
CA ARG A 4 -27.14 46.86 23.51
C ARG A 4 -26.18 46.74 22.34
N LEU A 5 -24.92 46.57 22.67
CA LEU A 5 -23.93 46.14 21.69
C LEU A 5 -24.16 44.65 21.43
N ALA A 6 -24.70 44.31 20.29
CA ALA A 6 -24.72 42.95 19.80
C ALA A 6 -23.30 42.65 19.29
N ALA A 7 -22.53 41.91 20.05
CA ALA A 7 -21.28 41.36 19.55
C ALA A 7 -21.62 40.24 18.56
N ALA A 8 -21.46 40.51 17.28
CA ALA A 8 -21.53 39.46 16.28
C ALA A 8 -20.27 38.59 16.42
N LEU A 9 -20.42 37.43 17.03
CA LEU A 9 -19.36 36.42 17.00
C LEU A 9 -19.30 35.86 15.60
N SER A 10 -18.37 36.34 14.81
CA SER A 10 -18.02 35.72 13.56
C SER A 10 -17.20 34.46 13.86
N PHE A 11 -17.82 33.30 13.83
CA PHE A 11 -17.09 32.06 13.85
C PHE A 11 -16.43 31.88 12.47
N LEU A 12 -15.16 32.24 12.37
CA LEU A 12 -14.33 31.77 11.28
C LEU A 12 -14.06 30.30 11.56
N THR A 13 -14.88 29.43 11.00
CA THR A 13 -14.49 28.04 10.82
C THR A 13 -13.42 28.02 9.75
N ALA A 14 -12.16 28.06 10.18
CA ALA A 14 -11.07 27.67 9.30
C ALA A 14 -11.31 26.19 8.96
N GLY A 15 -11.94 25.93 7.81
CA GLY A 15 -12.00 24.58 7.27
C GLY A 15 -10.58 24.15 7.00
N ALA A 16 -9.97 23.38 7.92
CA ALA A 16 -8.77 22.67 7.61
C ALA A 16 -9.13 21.75 6.42
N ALA A 17 -8.57 22.04 5.25
CA ALA A 17 -8.63 21.12 4.15
C ALA A 17 -7.91 19.85 4.61
N LEU A 18 -8.67 18.87 5.08
CA LEU A 18 -8.14 17.53 5.34
C LEU A 18 -7.69 17.00 3.98
N ALA A 19 -6.37 16.95 3.78
CA ALA A 19 -5.82 16.21 2.68
C ALA A 19 -6.34 14.79 2.80
N GLN A 20 -7.22 14.39 1.90
CA GLN A 20 -7.72 13.02 1.87
C GLN A 20 -6.55 12.09 1.63
N ALA A 21 -6.45 11.03 2.45
CA ALA A 21 -5.51 9.96 2.19
C ALA A 21 -5.72 9.43 0.77
N PRO A 22 -4.65 9.12 0.02
CA PRO A 22 -4.80 8.55 -1.31
C PRO A 22 -5.61 7.27 -1.24
N SER A 23 -6.51 7.09 -2.21
CA SER A 23 -7.29 5.88 -2.33
C SER A 23 -6.51 4.82 -3.10
N PRO A 24 -6.62 3.52 -2.75
CA PRO A 24 -5.99 2.47 -3.53
C PRO A 24 -6.59 2.39 -4.93
N VAL A 25 -5.76 2.08 -5.92
CA VAL A 25 -6.21 1.83 -7.30
C VAL A 25 -6.82 0.44 -7.44
N ALA A 26 -6.48 -0.47 -6.55
CA ALA A 26 -7.07 -1.80 -6.46
C ALA A 26 -6.93 -2.33 -5.04
N THR A 27 -7.92 -3.10 -4.60
CA THR A 27 -7.87 -3.87 -3.36
C THR A 27 -8.14 -5.32 -3.71
N VAL A 28 -7.26 -6.22 -3.29
CA VAL A 28 -7.34 -7.63 -3.64
C VAL A 28 -7.24 -8.46 -2.36
N GLN A 29 -8.15 -9.39 -2.20
CA GLN A 29 -8.12 -10.39 -1.15
C GLN A 29 -7.55 -11.68 -1.72
N TYR A 30 -6.46 -12.17 -1.16
CA TYR A 30 -5.80 -13.39 -1.58
C TYR A 30 -6.08 -14.53 -0.63
N SER A 31 -6.34 -15.71 -1.20
CA SER A 31 -6.39 -16.98 -0.49
C SER A 31 -5.17 -17.79 -0.90
N CYS A 32 -4.36 -18.17 0.06
CA CYS A 32 -3.09 -18.84 -0.15
C CYS A 32 -3.12 -20.28 0.36
N ALA A 33 -2.09 -21.05 0.05
CA ALA A 33 -1.94 -22.41 0.59
C ALA A 33 -1.94 -22.40 2.11
N GLN A 34 -2.32 -23.51 2.71
CA GLN A 34 -2.38 -23.72 4.17
C GLN A 34 -3.40 -22.82 4.89
N GLY A 35 -4.44 -22.38 4.18
CA GLY A 35 -5.48 -21.55 4.77
C GLY A 35 -5.06 -20.12 5.10
N LYS A 36 -3.90 -19.67 4.66
CA LYS A 36 -3.44 -18.31 4.89
C LYS A 36 -4.18 -17.33 4.00
N THR A 37 -4.47 -16.15 4.53
CA THR A 37 -5.08 -15.05 3.79
C THR A 37 -4.15 -13.85 3.79
N LEU A 38 -4.25 -13.04 2.74
CA LEU A 38 -3.42 -11.87 2.54
C LEU A 38 -4.27 -10.82 1.82
N ALA A 39 -4.35 -9.63 2.37
CA ALA A 39 -5.04 -8.52 1.71
C ALA A 39 -4.02 -7.53 1.17
N ALA A 40 -4.22 -7.06 -0.04
CA ALA A 40 -3.33 -6.09 -0.69
C ALA A 40 -4.12 -4.87 -1.15
N GLU A 41 -3.66 -3.69 -0.75
CA GLU A 41 -4.13 -2.42 -1.28
C GLU A 41 -3.01 -1.84 -2.14
N TYR A 42 -3.28 -1.66 -3.44
CA TYR A 42 -2.30 -1.17 -4.40
C TYR A 42 -2.46 0.32 -4.63
N PHE A 43 -1.35 1.03 -4.62
CA PHE A 43 -1.31 2.48 -4.83
C PHE A 43 -0.33 2.83 -5.92
N ASP A 44 -0.71 3.76 -6.80
CA ASP A 44 0.20 4.35 -7.75
C ASP A 44 1.04 5.44 -7.07
N GLY A 45 2.16 5.76 -7.70
CA GLY A 45 3.01 6.85 -7.27
C GLY A 45 3.94 7.29 -8.41
N PRO A 46 4.64 8.42 -8.24
CA PRO A 46 5.53 8.92 -9.27
C PRO A 46 6.72 8.00 -9.49
N THR A 47 7.14 7.86 -10.75
CA THR A 47 8.33 7.10 -11.10
C THR A 47 9.54 7.65 -10.36
N ARG A 48 10.33 6.76 -9.77
CA ARG A 48 11.58 7.08 -9.08
C ARG A 48 12.77 6.74 -9.98
N THR A 49 13.93 7.27 -9.65
CA THR A 49 15.17 6.98 -10.37
C THR A 49 16.09 6.15 -9.47
N ALA A 50 16.49 4.97 -9.96
CA ALA A 50 17.46 4.13 -9.27
C ALA A 50 18.88 4.69 -9.42
N PRO A 51 19.82 4.31 -8.55
CA PRO A 51 21.24 4.57 -8.79
C PRO A 51 21.63 4.07 -10.20
N GLY A 52 22.27 4.92 -11.00
CA GLY A 52 22.58 4.62 -12.40
C GLY A 52 21.56 5.12 -13.42
N GLY A 53 20.50 5.83 -12.97
CA GLY A 53 19.54 6.50 -13.85
C GLY A 53 18.40 5.64 -14.38
N ARG A 54 18.28 4.38 -13.93
CA ARG A 54 17.20 3.49 -14.36
C ARG A 54 15.88 3.89 -13.70
N PRO A 55 14.77 4.06 -14.45
CA PRO A 55 13.48 4.38 -13.85
C PRO A 55 12.92 3.17 -13.08
N ILE A 56 12.35 3.46 -11.89
CA ILE A 56 11.65 2.48 -11.07
C ILE A 56 10.22 2.95 -10.93
N PRO A 57 9.21 2.11 -11.21
CA PRO A 57 7.82 2.46 -10.93
C PRO A 57 7.62 2.85 -9.48
N GLY A 58 6.87 3.93 -9.23
CA GLY A 58 6.74 4.53 -7.90
C GLY A 58 5.56 4.04 -7.08
N GLY A 59 4.92 2.95 -7.47
CA GLY A 59 3.82 2.36 -6.73
C GLY A 59 4.24 1.80 -5.38
N ARG A 60 3.25 1.49 -4.56
CA ARG A 60 3.44 0.81 -3.28
C ARG A 60 2.26 -0.11 -3.03
N VAL A 61 2.46 -1.07 -2.15
CA VAL A 61 1.38 -1.94 -1.68
C VAL A 61 1.33 -1.87 -0.16
N VAL A 62 0.12 -1.86 0.39
CA VAL A 62 -0.12 -2.07 1.82
C VAL A 62 -0.68 -3.47 1.95
N LEU A 63 0.07 -4.34 2.61
CA LEU A 63 -0.33 -5.72 2.85
C LEU A 63 -0.87 -5.85 4.26
N THR A 64 -1.97 -6.60 4.40
CA THR A 64 -2.45 -7.09 5.68
C THR A 64 -2.21 -8.58 5.71
N LEU A 65 -1.31 -9.01 6.60
CA LEU A 65 -0.89 -10.41 6.71
C LEU A 65 -1.93 -11.24 7.45
N ALA A 66 -1.75 -12.56 7.43
CA ALA A 66 -2.66 -13.51 8.08
C ALA A 66 -2.82 -13.26 9.59
N ASP A 67 -1.79 -12.73 10.26
CA ASP A 67 -1.82 -12.35 11.68
C ASP A 67 -2.39 -10.97 11.95
N GLY A 68 -2.82 -10.24 10.91
CA GLY A 68 -3.34 -8.89 11.02
C GLY A 68 -2.30 -7.78 10.93
N LYS A 69 -1.01 -8.12 10.89
CA LYS A 69 0.06 -7.14 10.75
C LYS A 69 -0.01 -6.46 9.40
N LYS A 70 0.21 -5.14 9.36
CA LYS A 70 0.25 -4.37 8.12
C LYS A 70 1.67 -3.97 7.78
N LEU A 71 2.01 -4.09 6.49
CA LEU A 71 3.30 -3.68 5.93
C LEU A 71 3.06 -2.82 4.71
N THR A 72 3.84 -1.75 4.58
CA THR A 72 3.88 -0.94 3.37
C THR A 72 5.19 -1.20 2.64
N LEU A 73 5.10 -1.64 1.39
CA LEU A 73 6.27 -1.97 0.58
C LEU A 73 6.29 -1.12 -0.69
N PRO A 74 7.43 -0.50 -1.02
CA PRO A 74 7.58 0.18 -2.29
C PRO A 74 7.71 -0.82 -3.44
N GLN A 75 7.22 -0.41 -4.62
CA GLN A 75 7.41 -1.16 -5.85
C GLN A 75 8.89 -1.14 -6.24
N THR A 76 9.39 -2.26 -6.74
CA THR A 76 10.76 -2.40 -7.21
C THR A 76 10.77 -2.89 -8.66
N LEU A 77 11.95 -2.95 -9.26
CA LEU A 77 12.10 -3.48 -10.61
C LEU A 77 11.78 -4.98 -10.63
N SER A 78 11.09 -5.39 -11.70
CA SER A 78 10.72 -6.78 -11.94
C SER A 78 10.78 -7.08 -13.43
N GLY A 79 11.27 -8.25 -13.79
CA GLY A 79 11.23 -8.72 -15.18
C GLY A 79 9.87 -9.29 -15.57
N SER A 80 9.03 -9.66 -14.61
CA SER A 80 7.72 -10.26 -14.83
C SER A 80 6.84 -10.02 -13.61
N GLY A 81 5.59 -9.63 -13.84
CA GLY A 81 4.69 -9.27 -12.76
C GLY A 81 5.09 -7.98 -12.06
N ILE A 82 4.55 -7.75 -10.86
CA ILE A 82 4.85 -6.58 -10.06
C ILE A 82 5.49 -7.03 -8.76
N ARG A 83 6.64 -6.44 -8.44
CA ARG A 83 7.43 -6.79 -7.28
C ARG A 83 7.47 -5.62 -6.30
N TYR A 84 7.22 -5.92 -5.04
CA TYR A 84 7.32 -4.96 -3.93
C TYR A 84 8.24 -5.53 -2.88
N ALA A 85 9.14 -4.71 -2.35
CA ALA A 85 10.11 -5.19 -1.35
C ALA A 85 10.48 -4.07 -0.39
N ASN A 86 10.77 -4.45 0.86
CA ASN A 86 11.38 -3.54 1.82
C ASN A 86 12.84 -3.26 1.45
N GLU A 87 13.46 -2.30 2.11
CA GLU A 87 14.81 -1.84 1.78
C GLU A 87 15.84 -2.96 1.81
N GLY A 88 15.79 -3.83 2.80
CA GLY A 88 16.72 -4.96 2.92
C GLY A 88 16.33 -6.19 2.12
N GLU A 89 15.24 -6.14 1.37
CA GLU A 89 14.71 -7.26 0.61
C GLU A 89 14.47 -8.53 1.44
N THR A 90 14.17 -8.35 2.73
CA THR A 90 13.84 -9.45 3.63
C THR A 90 12.35 -9.79 3.62
N PHE A 91 11.55 -8.95 2.98
CA PHE A 91 10.15 -9.21 2.71
C PHE A 91 9.85 -8.78 1.29
N VAL A 92 9.47 -9.73 0.44
CA VAL A 92 9.21 -9.50 -0.98
C VAL A 92 7.84 -10.04 -1.33
N PHE A 93 7.01 -9.18 -1.92
CA PHE A 93 5.69 -9.54 -2.40
C PHE A 93 5.66 -9.43 -3.92
N TRP A 94 5.30 -10.54 -4.56
CA TRP A 94 5.13 -10.61 -6.00
C TRP A 94 3.66 -10.77 -6.34
N SER A 95 3.15 -10.01 -7.30
CA SER A 95 1.84 -10.25 -7.87
C SER A 95 1.95 -10.36 -9.38
N LYS A 96 1.21 -11.30 -9.95
CA LYS A 96 1.16 -11.53 -11.40
C LYS A 96 -0.24 -11.99 -11.78
N GLY A 97 -0.99 -11.11 -12.45
CA GLY A 97 -2.39 -11.39 -12.73
C GLY A 97 -3.16 -11.61 -11.43
N ASP A 98 -3.86 -12.73 -11.34
CA ASP A 98 -4.66 -13.08 -10.16
C ASP A 98 -3.88 -13.84 -9.11
N THR A 99 -2.57 -14.06 -9.31
CA THR A 99 -1.74 -14.85 -8.39
C THR A 99 -0.72 -13.99 -7.67
N ALA A 100 -0.28 -14.46 -6.53
CA ALA A 100 0.74 -13.78 -5.74
C ALA A 100 1.50 -14.77 -4.85
N PHE A 101 2.65 -14.34 -4.35
CA PHE A 101 3.38 -15.05 -3.33
C PHE A 101 4.26 -14.09 -2.54
N VAL A 102 4.71 -14.54 -1.37
CA VAL A 102 5.59 -13.78 -0.49
C VAL A 102 6.83 -14.60 -0.16
N GLU A 103 7.98 -13.95 -0.24
CA GLU A 103 9.26 -14.51 0.19
C GLU A 103 9.76 -13.71 1.39
N GLU A 104 10.27 -14.38 2.41
CA GLU A 104 10.77 -13.73 3.63
C GLU A 104 12.15 -14.25 4.00
N GLY A 105 12.93 -13.37 4.61
CA GLY A 105 14.23 -13.66 5.14
C GLY A 105 15.35 -13.63 4.11
N ALA A 106 16.60 -13.77 4.58
CA ALA A 106 17.78 -13.73 3.72
C ALA A 106 17.82 -14.86 2.69
N ASN A 107 17.19 -16.00 3.01
CA ASN A 107 17.13 -17.15 2.12
C ASN A 107 15.91 -17.14 1.20
N GLN A 108 15.11 -16.08 1.23
CA GLN A 108 13.92 -15.91 0.39
C GLN A 108 12.98 -17.13 0.47
N THR A 109 12.63 -17.52 1.69
CA THR A 109 11.69 -18.61 1.93
C THR A 109 10.28 -18.16 1.56
N VAL A 110 9.59 -18.97 0.75
CA VAL A 110 8.20 -18.68 0.38
C VAL A 110 7.28 -18.97 1.57
N THR A 111 6.73 -17.92 2.15
CA THR A 111 5.87 -18.02 3.35
C THR A 111 4.39 -17.93 3.03
N TYR A 112 4.03 -17.30 1.92
CA TYR A 112 2.68 -17.28 1.36
C TYR A 112 2.81 -17.75 -0.08
N LYS A 113 2.30 -18.94 -0.39
CA LYS A 113 2.40 -19.50 -1.73
C LYS A 113 1.03 -19.83 -2.31
N ASP A 114 0.99 -19.92 -3.62
CA ASP A 114 -0.24 -20.27 -4.35
C ASP A 114 -1.40 -19.35 -3.98
N CYS A 115 -1.12 -18.06 -3.82
CA CYS A 115 -2.14 -17.08 -3.51
C CYS A 115 -2.95 -16.74 -4.75
N VAL A 116 -4.27 -16.84 -4.64
CA VAL A 116 -5.22 -16.48 -5.69
C VAL A 116 -6.08 -15.33 -5.18
N GLY A 117 -6.14 -14.26 -5.97
CA GLY A 117 -6.78 -13.02 -5.59
C GLY A 117 -8.17 -12.86 -6.12
N ARG A 118 -8.98 -12.12 -5.35
CA ARG A 118 -10.27 -11.57 -5.77
C ARG A 118 -10.26 -10.08 -5.54
N LYS A 119 -10.59 -9.33 -6.57
CA LYS A 119 -10.79 -7.89 -6.44
C LYS A 119 -12.05 -7.61 -5.62
N LYS A 120 -11.91 -6.67 -4.74
CA LYS A 120 -13.06 -6.13 -4.01
C LYS A 120 -13.64 -4.93 -4.74
#